data_9715debdf670984bdab287413d573030
#
_entry.id   9715debdf670984bdab287413d573030
#
_cell.length_a   1.000
_cell.length_b   1.000
_cell.length_c   1.000
_cell.angle_alpha   90.00
_cell.angle_beta   90.00
_cell.angle_gamma   90.00
#
_symmetry.space_group_name_H-M   'P 1'
#
loop_
_entity.id
_entity.type
_entity.pdbx_description
1 polymer ?
#
loop_
_entity_poly.entity_id
_entity_poly.type
_entity_poly.pdbx_seq_one_letter_code
_entity_poly.pdbx_strand_id
1 'polypeptide(L)'
;MKQPIKGQGKIKRKKPKLQKKWTPFTSTNHSNQEYGTSQLEKDFAHDFLEKNGIKFIYQFEAKEIKRYFDFAIISNGISGLIMEEKDGLKSVRQQGQESYISFLIEIDGSYFHADPRVVREKKLNSMQKHSQFVDKLKDQYAGMHCVPLLRVWEYDIRHNPDLVLENLRKYIAFGDKKRKINEKKKKVI
;
A
#
# COMPACT_ATOMS: atom_id res chain seq x y z
N MET A 1 -38.96 -60.58 34.38
CA MET A 1 -39.36 -59.73 33.23
C MET A 1 -38.33 -58.59 33.08
N LYS A 2 -37.48 -58.60 32.07
CA LYS A 2 -36.49 -57.56 31.80
C LYS A 2 -37.09 -56.67 30.70
N GLN A 3 -37.19 -55.37 30.96
CA GLN A 3 -37.64 -54.39 29.97
C GLN A 3 -36.53 -54.05 28.99
N PRO A 4 -36.83 -53.79 27.69
CA PRO A 4 -35.84 -53.50 26.68
C PRO A 4 -35.39 -52.00 26.73
N ILE A 5 -34.08 -51.80 26.64
CA ILE A 5 -33.43 -50.48 26.58
C ILE A 5 -33.74 -49.84 25.20
N LYS A 6 -34.45 -48.69 25.24
CA LYS A 6 -34.76 -47.90 24.04
C LYS A 6 -33.52 -47.26 23.44
N GLY A 7 -33.42 -47.38 22.16
CA GLY A 7 -32.53 -46.92 21.14
C GLY A 7 -31.66 -45.69 21.39
N GLN A 8 -30.36 -45.89 21.20
CA GLN A 8 -29.39 -44.81 20.99
C GLN A 8 -29.65 -44.08 19.66
N GLY A 9 -30.09 -42.84 19.75
CA GLY A 9 -30.24 -41.97 18.59
C GLY A 9 -28.92 -41.76 17.88
N LYS A 10 -28.83 -42.08 16.60
CA LYS A 10 -27.66 -41.80 15.75
C LYS A 10 -27.42 -40.29 15.68
N ILE A 11 -26.35 -39.85 16.33
CA ILE A 11 -25.85 -38.47 16.20
C ILE A 11 -25.41 -38.28 14.76
N LYS A 12 -26.21 -37.57 13.96
CA LYS A 12 -25.79 -37.14 12.61
C LYS A 12 -24.67 -36.11 12.77
N ARG A 13 -23.42 -36.52 12.57
CA ARG A 13 -22.29 -35.61 12.43
C ARG A 13 -22.53 -34.72 11.22
N LYS A 14 -22.80 -33.43 11.45
CA LYS A 14 -22.82 -32.42 10.39
C LYS A 14 -21.44 -32.38 9.75
N LYS A 15 -21.34 -32.71 8.46
CA LYS A 15 -20.11 -32.51 7.70
C LYS A 15 -19.65 -31.06 7.85
N PRO A 16 -18.36 -30.79 8.09
CA PRO A 16 -17.86 -29.42 8.14
C PRO A 16 -18.19 -28.75 6.81
N LYS A 17 -18.85 -27.58 6.86
CA LYS A 17 -19.06 -26.75 5.66
C LYS A 17 -17.69 -26.45 5.10
N LEU A 18 -17.40 -26.91 3.86
CA LEU A 18 -16.22 -26.51 3.12
C LEU A 18 -16.15 -24.98 3.20
N GLN A 19 -15.07 -24.46 3.77
CA GLN A 19 -14.75 -23.04 3.69
C GLN A 19 -14.73 -22.71 2.19
N LYS A 20 -15.61 -21.81 1.76
CA LYS A 20 -15.58 -21.30 0.39
C LYS A 20 -14.15 -20.81 0.16
N LYS A 21 -13.43 -21.45 -0.78
CA LYS A 21 -12.14 -20.94 -1.26
C LYS A 21 -12.36 -19.46 -1.58
N TRP A 22 -11.62 -18.59 -0.92
CA TRP A 22 -11.61 -17.18 -1.22
C TRP A 22 -11.17 -17.03 -2.69
N THR A 23 -12.10 -16.67 -3.55
CA THR A 23 -11.78 -16.25 -4.92
C THR A 23 -11.47 -14.78 -4.85
N PRO A 24 -10.36 -14.31 -5.44
CA PRO A 24 -10.12 -12.88 -5.56
C PRO A 24 -11.36 -12.23 -6.17
N PHE A 25 -11.74 -11.08 -5.63
CA PHE A 25 -12.90 -10.34 -6.09
C PHE A 25 -12.65 -9.91 -7.54
N THR A 26 -13.12 -10.70 -8.50
CA THR A 26 -13.16 -10.29 -9.91
C THR A 26 -14.39 -9.42 -10.06
N SER A 27 -14.20 -8.11 -9.97
CA SER A 27 -15.21 -7.13 -10.32
C SER A 27 -15.41 -7.18 -11.84
N THR A 28 -16.48 -7.83 -12.27
CA THR A 28 -16.82 -7.99 -13.69
C THR A 28 -17.49 -6.76 -14.33
N ASN A 29 -17.54 -5.61 -13.65
CA ASN A 29 -18.33 -4.45 -14.10
C ASN A 29 -17.64 -3.09 -13.98
N HIS A 30 -16.30 -2.98 -14.12
CA HIS A 30 -15.67 -1.69 -14.32
C HIS A 30 -14.90 -1.69 -15.64
N SER A 31 -15.56 -1.07 -16.64
CA SER A 31 -14.97 -0.67 -17.90
C SER A 31 -13.63 0.01 -17.68
N ASN A 32 -12.55 -0.57 -18.19
CA ASN A 32 -11.25 0.06 -18.45
C ASN A 32 -10.46 0.69 -17.29
N GLN A 33 -10.77 0.39 -16.03
CA GLN A 33 -9.84 0.68 -14.95
C GLN A 33 -8.89 -0.51 -14.76
N GLU A 34 -7.61 -0.29 -15.01
CA GLU A 34 -6.59 -1.24 -14.61
C GLU A 34 -6.68 -1.45 -13.09
N TYR A 35 -6.55 -2.72 -12.69
CA TYR A 35 -6.70 -3.13 -11.30
C TYR A 35 -5.67 -2.40 -10.43
N GLY A 36 -6.14 -1.61 -9.48
CA GLY A 36 -5.28 -0.98 -8.46
C GLY A 36 -5.00 0.51 -8.64
N THR A 37 -5.54 1.17 -9.67
CA THR A 37 -5.35 2.61 -9.84
C THR A 37 -6.59 3.40 -9.43
N SER A 38 -6.45 4.33 -8.49
CA SER A 38 -7.53 5.22 -8.08
C SER A 38 -7.33 6.62 -8.66
N GLN A 39 -8.44 7.36 -8.88
CA GLN A 39 -8.34 8.76 -9.28
C GLN A 39 -7.63 9.59 -8.21
N LEU A 40 -7.82 9.26 -6.94
CA LEU A 40 -7.14 9.92 -5.83
C LEU A 40 -5.61 9.79 -5.90
N GLU A 41 -5.08 8.60 -6.28
CA GLU A 41 -3.65 8.40 -6.49
C GLU A 41 -3.13 9.25 -7.65
N LYS A 42 -3.88 9.32 -8.77
CA LYS A 42 -3.50 10.14 -9.94
C LYS A 42 -3.48 11.62 -9.60
N ASP A 43 -4.51 12.10 -8.92
CA ASP A 43 -4.59 13.50 -8.48
C ASP A 43 -3.44 13.83 -7.51
N PHE A 44 -3.13 12.93 -6.58
CA PHE A 44 -2.00 13.08 -5.68
C PHE A 44 -0.66 13.14 -6.45
N ALA A 45 -0.44 12.21 -7.39
CA ALA A 45 0.79 12.20 -8.17
C ALA A 45 0.96 13.50 -8.96
N HIS A 46 -0.10 13.97 -9.62
CA HIS A 46 -0.06 15.21 -10.38
C HIS A 46 0.18 16.43 -9.50
N ASP A 47 -0.59 16.58 -8.41
CA ASP A 47 -0.59 17.79 -7.60
C ASP A 47 0.59 17.87 -6.63
N PHE A 48 1.06 16.75 -6.10
CA PHE A 48 2.09 16.73 -5.08
C PHE A 48 3.45 16.23 -5.59
N LEU A 49 3.49 15.32 -6.56
CA LEU A 49 4.76 14.76 -7.04
C LEU A 49 5.23 15.46 -8.31
N GLU A 50 4.47 15.43 -9.39
CA GLU A 50 4.87 16.00 -10.69
C GLU A 50 5.07 17.50 -10.63
N LYS A 51 4.11 18.26 -10.07
CA LYS A 51 4.23 19.72 -9.92
C LYS A 51 5.42 20.17 -9.09
N ASN A 52 5.91 19.31 -8.20
CA ASN A 52 7.09 19.58 -7.38
C ASN A 52 8.36 18.93 -7.93
N GLY A 53 8.33 18.35 -9.13
CA GLY A 53 9.50 17.74 -9.78
C GLY A 53 10.04 16.51 -9.03
N ILE A 54 9.20 15.85 -8.22
CA ILE A 54 9.57 14.67 -7.43
C ILE A 54 9.52 13.45 -8.33
N LYS A 55 10.64 12.73 -8.45
CA LYS A 55 10.73 11.51 -9.25
C LYS A 55 10.22 10.31 -8.47
N PHE A 56 9.36 9.52 -9.08
CA PHE A 56 8.72 8.37 -8.44
C PHE A 56 8.55 7.19 -9.40
N ILE A 57 8.44 5.99 -8.83
CA ILE A 57 7.88 4.80 -9.50
C ILE A 57 6.42 4.73 -9.08
N TYR A 58 5.51 4.69 -10.05
CA TYR A 58 4.10 4.48 -9.80
C TYR A 58 3.78 2.99 -9.71
N GLN A 59 2.96 2.57 -8.76
CA GLN A 59 2.63 1.17 -8.51
C GLN A 59 3.90 0.31 -8.34
N PHE A 60 4.70 0.65 -7.31
CA PHE A 60 5.92 -0.09 -7.00
C PHE A 60 5.62 -1.50 -6.51
N GLU A 61 6.07 -2.52 -7.25
CA GLU A 61 5.85 -3.93 -6.93
C GLU A 61 6.79 -4.43 -5.83
N ALA A 62 6.22 -4.80 -4.68
CA ALA A 62 6.90 -5.55 -3.62
C ALA A 62 6.69 -7.05 -3.84
N LYS A 63 7.53 -7.67 -4.66
CA LYS A 63 7.38 -9.06 -5.14
C LYS A 63 7.26 -10.09 -4.02
N GLU A 64 8.01 -9.92 -2.94
CA GLU A 64 8.07 -10.83 -1.80
C GLU A 64 6.72 -11.01 -1.12
N ILE A 65 5.96 -9.91 -1.01
CA ILE A 65 4.63 -9.91 -0.39
C ILE A 65 3.49 -9.90 -1.41
N LYS A 66 3.82 -9.88 -2.72
CA LYS A 66 2.86 -9.80 -3.85
C LYS A 66 1.86 -8.65 -3.68
N ARG A 67 2.39 -7.46 -3.39
CA ARG A 67 1.62 -6.23 -3.20
C ARG A 67 2.31 -5.07 -3.92
N TYR A 68 1.52 -4.04 -4.18
CA TYR A 68 2.00 -2.79 -4.77
C TYR A 68 1.89 -1.68 -3.74
N PHE A 69 2.92 -0.85 -3.66
CA PHE A 69 2.85 0.46 -3.02
C PHE A 69 2.48 1.48 -4.06
N ASP A 70 1.67 2.47 -3.69
CA ASP A 70 1.18 3.45 -4.66
C ASP A 70 2.34 4.20 -5.31
N PHE A 71 3.33 4.61 -4.50
CA PHE A 71 4.53 5.25 -5.03
C PHE A 71 5.80 4.82 -4.27
N ALA A 72 6.91 4.72 -5.02
CA ALA A 72 8.25 4.70 -4.45
C ALA A 72 9.01 5.95 -4.90
N ILE A 73 9.43 6.77 -3.95
CA ILE A 73 10.11 8.04 -4.22
C ILE A 73 11.59 7.81 -4.45
N ILE A 74 12.10 8.35 -5.55
CA ILE A 74 13.50 8.23 -5.95
C ILE A 74 14.34 9.31 -5.26
N SER A 75 15.47 8.90 -4.70
CA SER A 75 16.41 9.83 -4.08
C SER A 75 16.95 10.85 -5.08
N ASN A 76 17.13 12.10 -4.63
CA ASN A 76 17.71 13.14 -5.47
C ASN A 76 19.14 12.79 -5.93
N GLY A 77 19.48 13.23 -7.14
CA GLY A 77 20.83 13.02 -7.71
C GLY A 77 21.06 11.62 -8.31
N ILE A 78 20.03 10.77 -8.43
CA ILE A 78 20.12 9.55 -9.23
C ILE A 78 20.02 9.92 -10.70
N SER A 79 20.99 9.47 -11.50
CA SER A 79 21.07 9.66 -12.96
C SER A 79 20.78 8.34 -13.70
N GLY A 80 20.54 8.43 -15.00
CA GLY A 80 20.31 7.24 -15.85
C GLY A 80 18.96 6.56 -15.62
N LEU A 81 17.99 7.26 -15.02
CA LEU A 81 16.64 6.74 -14.83
C LEU A 81 15.91 6.64 -16.17
N ILE A 82 15.23 5.53 -16.38
CA ILE A 82 14.33 5.36 -17.51
C ILE A 82 12.97 5.92 -17.12
N MET A 83 12.56 6.98 -17.81
CA MET A 83 11.21 7.55 -17.62
C MET A 83 10.22 6.78 -18.47
N GLU A 84 9.02 6.58 -17.93
CA GLU A 84 7.88 6.00 -18.64
C GLU A 84 6.62 6.81 -18.35
N GLU A 85 5.67 6.73 -19.26
CA GLU A 85 4.32 7.21 -19.01
C GLU A 85 3.44 5.99 -18.69
N LYS A 86 2.84 5.99 -17.51
CA LYS A 86 1.95 4.93 -17.06
C LYS A 86 0.70 5.57 -16.47
N ASP A 87 -0.46 5.20 -16.99
CA ASP A 87 -1.78 5.71 -16.55
C ASP A 87 -1.91 7.25 -16.60
N GLY A 88 -1.20 7.88 -17.57
CA GLY A 88 -1.15 9.33 -17.71
C GLY A 88 -0.19 10.03 -16.75
N LEU A 89 0.62 9.29 -15.98
CA LEU A 89 1.62 9.84 -15.07
C LEU A 89 3.04 9.62 -15.60
N LYS A 90 3.88 10.66 -15.49
CA LYS A 90 5.31 10.58 -15.82
C LYS A 90 6.06 10.00 -14.64
N SER A 91 6.34 8.71 -14.69
CA SER A 91 6.99 7.94 -13.64
C SER A 91 8.33 7.37 -14.08
N VAL A 92 9.07 6.77 -13.16
CA VAL A 92 10.30 6.04 -13.44
C VAL A 92 9.99 4.55 -13.53
N ARG A 93 10.53 3.89 -14.54
CA ARG A 93 10.42 2.42 -14.65
C ARG A 93 11.13 1.76 -13.48
N GLN A 94 10.47 0.77 -12.86
CA GLN A 94 11.10 -0.06 -11.84
C GLN A 94 12.22 -0.91 -12.45
N GLN A 95 13.47 -0.74 -11.96
CA GLN A 95 14.65 -1.39 -12.52
C GLN A 95 15.20 -2.54 -11.69
N GLY A 96 14.48 -3.00 -10.68
CA GLY A 96 14.89 -4.14 -9.86
C GLY A 96 15.98 -3.87 -8.82
N GLN A 97 16.56 -2.66 -8.76
CA GLN A 97 17.47 -2.25 -7.69
C GLN A 97 16.78 -1.21 -6.81
N GLU A 98 16.46 -1.60 -5.60
CA GLU A 98 15.76 -0.76 -4.61
C GLU A 98 16.68 0.22 -3.87
N SER A 99 17.98 0.19 -4.13
CA SER A 99 18.99 0.99 -3.42
C SER A 99 18.86 2.50 -3.62
N TYR A 100 18.07 2.94 -4.58
CA TYR A 100 17.81 4.36 -4.88
C TYR A 100 16.45 4.85 -4.37
N ILE A 101 15.63 3.98 -3.78
CA ILE A 101 14.36 4.37 -3.19
C ILE A 101 14.63 5.11 -1.88
N SER A 102 14.09 6.31 -1.78
CA SER A 102 14.18 7.16 -0.59
C SER A 102 13.16 6.75 0.45
N PHE A 103 11.91 6.60 0.03
CA PHE A 103 10.79 6.14 0.85
C PHE A 103 9.63 5.68 -0.03
N LEU A 104 8.68 4.98 0.58
CA LEU A 104 7.44 4.51 -0.04
C LEU A 104 6.28 5.40 0.38
N ILE A 105 5.24 5.48 -0.45
CA ILE A 105 3.99 6.19 -0.14
C ILE A 105 2.81 5.26 -0.37
N GLU A 106 1.84 5.35 0.55
CA GLU A 106 0.49 4.79 0.45
C GLU A 106 -0.54 5.91 0.57
N ILE A 107 -1.53 5.88 -0.29
CA ILE A 107 -2.67 6.80 -0.27
C ILE A 107 -3.85 6.08 0.36
N ASP A 108 -4.10 6.37 1.63
CA ASP A 108 -5.13 5.69 2.41
C ASP A 108 -6.49 6.37 2.21
N GLY A 109 -7.38 5.74 1.44
CA GLY A 109 -8.76 6.19 1.26
C GLY A 109 -9.51 6.15 2.60
N SER A 110 -10.13 7.26 2.97
CA SER A 110 -10.70 7.46 4.32
C SER A 110 -11.72 6.40 4.72
N TYR A 111 -12.56 5.94 3.80
CA TYR A 111 -13.54 4.89 4.08
C TYR A 111 -12.91 3.51 4.18
N PHE A 112 -12.03 3.16 3.24
CA PHE A 112 -11.48 1.80 3.11
C PHE A 112 -10.49 1.46 4.22
N HIS A 113 -9.73 2.44 4.70
CA HIS A 113 -8.76 2.29 5.80
C HIS A 113 -9.32 2.73 7.16
N ALA A 114 -10.63 3.07 7.19
CA ALA A 114 -11.36 3.47 8.39
C ALA A 114 -10.72 4.66 9.13
N ASP A 115 -10.46 5.75 8.41
CA ASP A 115 -9.99 6.99 9.03
C ASP A 115 -10.93 7.42 10.17
N PRO A 116 -10.45 7.51 11.42
CA PRO A 116 -11.31 7.81 12.57
C PRO A 116 -11.95 9.20 12.51
N ARG A 117 -11.45 10.11 11.67
CA ARG A 117 -12.03 11.44 11.44
C ARG A 117 -13.29 11.38 10.57
N VAL A 118 -13.42 10.33 9.74
CA VAL A 118 -14.50 10.15 8.76
C VAL A 118 -15.42 9.00 9.17
N VAL A 119 -14.86 7.86 9.56
CA VAL A 119 -15.61 6.66 9.91
C VAL A 119 -15.87 6.63 11.40
N ARG A 120 -17.12 6.89 11.79
CA ARG A 120 -17.56 6.93 13.20
C ARG A 120 -17.99 5.57 13.75
N GLU A 121 -18.05 4.55 12.90
CA GLU A 121 -18.50 3.22 13.31
C GLU A 121 -17.47 2.52 14.20
N LYS A 122 -17.95 2.01 15.34
CA LYS A 122 -17.09 1.28 16.29
C LYS A 122 -16.65 -0.10 15.78
N LYS A 123 -17.35 -0.65 14.79
CA LYS A 123 -17.10 -2.00 14.26
C LYS A 123 -16.72 -1.95 12.80
N LEU A 124 -15.47 -2.32 12.52
CA LEU A 124 -14.98 -2.43 11.15
C LEU A 124 -15.73 -3.50 10.35
N ASN A 125 -16.07 -3.20 9.11
CA ASN A 125 -16.60 -4.16 8.16
C ASN A 125 -15.47 -5.10 7.64
N SER A 126 -15.84 -6.10 6.85
CA SER A 126 -14.88 -7.09 6.32
C SER A 126 -13.82 -6.48 5.39
N MET A 127 -14.19 -5.47 4.62
CA MET A 127 -13.28 -4.76 3.71
C MET A 127 -12.23 -3.96 4.49
N GLN A 128 -12.67 -3.17 5.47
CA GLN A 128 -11.78 -2.40 6.33
C GLN A 128 -10.80 -3.28 7.13
N LYS A 129 -11.28 -4.43 7.64
CA LYS A 129 -10.40 -5.42 8.29
C LYS A 129 -9.37 -5.99 7.34
N HIS A 130 -9.76 -6.24 6.08
CA HIS A 130 -8.83 -6.71 5.06
C HIS A 130 -7.79 -5.63 4.74
N SER A 131 -8.20 -4.37 4.56
CA SER A 131 -7.26 -3.25 4.34
C SER A 131 -6.25 -3.16 5.48
N GLN A 132 -6.69 -3.16 6.74
CA GLN A 132 -5.78 -3.14 7.89
C GLN A 132 -4.81 -4.34 7.95
N PHE A 133 -5.23 -5.51 7.48
CA PHE A 133 -4.33 -6.66 7.37
C PHE A 133 -3.25 -6.41 6.30
N VAL A 134 -3.64 -5.90 5.14
CA VAL A 134 -2.71 -5.57 4.05
C VAL A 134 -1.76 -4.45 4.48
N ASP A 135 -2.28 -3.44 5.20
CA ASP A 135 -1.47 -2.34 5.74
C ASP A 135 -0.34 -2.84 6.64
N LYS A 136 -0.67 -3.72 7.59
CA LYS A 136 0.33 -4.35 8.47
C LYS A 136 1.40 -5.12 7.69
N LEU A 137 1.00 -5.82 6.63
CA LEU A 137 1.94 -6.55 5.77
C LEU A 137 2.89 -5.60 5.04
N LYS A 138 2.37 -4.48 4.52
CA LYS A 138 3.16 -3.43 3.88
C LYS A 138 4.10 -2.72 4.87
N ASP A 139 3.63 -2.44 6.09
CA ASP A 139 4.44 -1.86 7.16
C ASP A 139 5.61 -2.77 7.54
N GLN A 140 5.37 -4.08 7.67
CA GLN A 140 6.40 -5.07 7.94
C GLN A 140 7.44 -5.14 6.81
N TYR A 141 6.99 -5.15 5.55
CA TYR A 141 7.89 -5.12 4.39
C TYR A 141 8.80 -3.88 4.42
N ALA A 142 8.22 -2.70 4.57
CA ALA A 142 8.98 -1.45 4.65
C ALA A 142 10.01 -1.46 5.81
N GLY A 143 9.61 -2.00 6.96
CA GLY A 143 10.50 -2.18 8.12
C GLY A 143 11.66 -3.14 7.86
N MET A 144 11.40 -4.32 7.26
CA MET A 144 12.44 -5.30 6.92
C MET A 144 13.46 -4.76 5.93
N HIS A 145 13.02 -3.98 4.95
CA HIS A 145 13.91 -3.35 3.96
C HIS A 145 14.52 -2.02 4.46
N CYS A 146 14.20 -1.61 5.69
CA CYS A 146 14.64 -0.33 6.24
C CYS A 146 14.29 0.87 5.33
N VAL A 147 13.19 0.81 4.59
CA VAL A 147 12.69 1.90 3.74
C VAL A 147 11.54 2.58 4.49
N PRO A 148 11.60 3.90 4.72
CA PRO A 148 10.51 4.63 5.36
C PRO A 148 9.21 4.50 4.55
N LEU A 149 8.07 4.41 5.22
CA LEU A 149 6.76 4.41 4.62
C LEU A 149 5.97 5.63 5.09
N LEU A 150 5.55 6.47 4.15
CA LEU A 150 4.66 7.60 4.39
C LEU A 150 3.24 7.21 4.01
N ARG A 151 2.33 7.22 4.97
CA ARG A 151 0.90 7.07 4.72
C ARG A 151 0.25 8.44 4.66
N VAL A 152 -0.51 8.67 3.59
CA VAL A 152 -1.19 9.93 3.34
C VAL A 152 -2.68 9.66 3.25
N TRP A 153 -3.44 10.22 4.18
CA TRP A 153 -4.88 10.08 4.20
C TRP A 153 -5.57 10.91 3.13
N GLU A 154 -6.59 10.35 2.49
CA GLU A 154 -7.48 11.10 1.60
C GLU A 154 -7.99 12.39 2.25
N TYR A 155 -8.33 12.33 3.54
CA TYR A 155 -8.78 13.48 4.30
C TYR A 155 -7.74 14.63 4.27
N ASP A 156 -6.46 14.30 4.47
CA ASP A 156 -5.39 15.31 4.49
C ASP A 156 -5.09 15.86 3.09
N ILE A 157 -5.16 15.03 2.06
CA ILE A 157 -5.03 15.48 0.66
C ILE A 157 -6.07 16.55 0.35
N ARG A 158 -7.31 16.38 0.81
CA ARG A 158 -8.43 17.26 0.51
C ARG A 158 -8.52 18.50 1.40
N HIS A 159 -8.10 18.41 2.66
CA HIS A 159 -8.34 19.46 3.66
C HIS A 159 -7.05 20.10 4.20
N ASN A 160 -5.91 19.42 4.10
CA ASN A 160 -4.63 19.86 4.66
C ASN A 160 -3.47 19.69 3.66
N PRO A 161 -3.57 20.17 2.39
CA PRO A 161 -2.57 19.92 1.36
C PRO A 161 -1.18 20.44 1.74
N ASP A 162 -1.08 21.56 2.44
CA ASP A 162 0.19 22.12 2.89
C ASP A 162 0.91 21.21 3.89
N LEU A 163 0.17 20.57 4.81
CA LEU A 163 0.70 19.57 5.73
C LEU A 163 1.25 18.35 4.97
N VAL A 164 0.57 17.92 3.93
CA VAL A 164 1.02 16.82 3.07
C VAL A 164 2.34 17.19 2.40
N LEU A 165 2.44 18.39 1.81
CA LEU A 165 3.68 18.89 1.20
C LEU A 165 4.82 19.02 2.20
N GLU A 166 4.55 19.51 3.40
CA GLU A 166 5.55 19.61 4.47
C GLU A 166 6.09 18.21 4.85
N ASN A 167 5.22 17.23 5.00
CA ASN A 167 5.62 15.87 5.30
C ASN A 167 6.44 15.25 4.17
N LEU A 168 6.05 15.44 2.91
CA LEU A 168 6.82 14.98 1.75
C LEU A 168 8.25 15.57 1.78
N ARG A 169 8.40 16.87 2.00
CA ARG A 169 9.72 17.54 2.10
C ARG A 169 10.57 16.96 3.23
N LYS A 170 9.98 16.68 4.40
CA LYS A 170 10.68 16.05 5.53
C LYS A 170 11.20 14.66 5.17
N TYR A 171 10.37 13.84 4.50
CA TYR A 171 10.77 12.50 4.09
C TYR A 171 11.84 12.51 3.00
N ILE A 172 11.77 13.43 2.03
CA ILE A 172 12.81 13.63 1.00
C ILE A 172 14.13 13.99 1.66
N ALA A 173 14.13 14.99 2.55
CA ALA A 173 15.34 15.42 3.24
C ALA A 173 15.97 14.31 4.09
N PHE A 174 15.15 13.51 4.76
CA PHE A 174 15.59 12.33 5.52
C PHE A 174 16.24 11.27 4.62
N GLY A 175 15.57 10.92 3.51
CA GLY A 175 16.07 9.94 2.55
C GLY A 175 17.41 10.35 1.92
N ASP A 176 17.54 11.60 1.52
CA ASP A 176 18.77 12.16 0.96
C ASP A 176 19.93 12.14 1.98
N LYS A 177 19.66 12.45 3.24
CA LYS A 177 20.64 12.36 4.32
C LYS A 177 21.12 10.91 4.54
N LYS A 178 20.20 9.96 4.58
CA LYS A 178 20.49 8.52 4.72
C LYS A 178 21.37 8.02 3.59
N ARG A 179 21.05 8.37 2.35
CA ARG A 179 21.84 8.02 1.17
C ARG A 179 23.29 8.55 1.27
N LYS A 180 23.47 9.83 1.58
CA LYS A 180 24.81 10.45 1.73
C LYS A 180 25.65 9.73 2.79
N ILE A 181 25.04 9.28 3.89
CA ILE A 181 25.75 8.53 4.94
C ILE A 181 26.20 7.17 4.39
N ASN A 182 25.36 6.46 3.66
CA ASN A 182 25.67 5.15 3.10
C ASN A 182 26.77 5.24 2.02
N GLU A 183 26.75 6.26 1.18
CA GLU A 183 27.79 6.51 0.17
C GLU A 183 29.16 6.79 0.81
N LYS A 184 29.19 7.56 1.91
CA LYS A 184 30.43 7.80 2.66
C LYS A 184 30.99 6.50 3.24
N LYS A 185 30.16 5.62 3.80
CA LYS A 185 30.58 4.32 4.36
C LYS A 185 31.17 3.40 3.28
N LYS A 186 30.62 3.39 2.06
CA LYS A 186 31.14 2.59 0.94
C LYS A 186 32.49 3.06 0.40
N LYS A 187 32.84 4.35 0.59
CA LYS A 187 34.14 4.90 0.14
C LYS A 187 35.29 4.68 1.13
N VAL A 188 35.00 4.17 2.32
CA VAL A 188 35.98 3.94 3.41
C VAL A 188 36.39 2.45 3.48
N ILE A 189 35.79 1.60 2.66
CA ILE A 189 36.14 0.18 2.46
C ILE A 189 36.87 0.04 1.13
#